data_8cd9056d57333a6409b6e39aabad4582
#
_entry.id   8cd9056d57333a6409b6e39aabad4582
#
_cell.length_a   1.000
_cell.length_b   1.000
_cell.length_c   1.000
_cell.angle_alpha   90.00
_cell.angle_beta   90.00
_cell.angle_gamma   90.00
#
_symmetry.space_group_name_H-M   'P 1'
#
loop_
_entity.id
_entity.type
_entity.pdbx_description
1 polymer ?
#
loop_
_entity_poly.entity_id
_entity_poly.type
_entity_poly.pdbx_seq_one_letter_code
_entity_poly.pdbx_strand_id
1 'polypeptide(L)'
;MNNRIDAIYARQSVDKKDSISIESQIEFCKYELKGGNCKEYTDKGYSGKNTDRPKFQELVRDIKRGLIAKVVVYKLDRISRSILDFANMMELFQQYNVEFVSSTEKFDTSTPMGRAMLNICIVFAQLERETIQKRVTDAYYSRSQRGFKMGGKAPYGFHTEPIKMDGINTKKLVVNPEEAANIRLMFEMYAQPTTSYGDITRYFAEQGILFHGKELIRPTLAQMLRNPVYVQADLDVYEFFKSQGAVLVNDAADFTGMNGCYLYQGRDVKPSKKNDLKDQMLVLAPHEGIFPSDIWLTCRKKLMNNMKIQSARKATHTWLAGKKIGRAHV
;
A
#
# COMPACT_ATOMS: atom_id res chain seq x y z
N MET A 1 5.09 43.65 -10.20
CA MET A 1 6.22 43.14 -11.01
C MET A 1 6.66 41.82 -10.37
N ASN A 2 6.63 40.73 -11.13
CA ASN A 2 7.01 39.41 -10.60
C ASN A 2 8.55 39.41 -10.39
N ASN A 3 8.97 39.50 -9.14
CA ASN A 3 10.40 39.56 -8.77
C ASN A 3 11.01 38.15 -8.73
N ARG A 4 10.73 37.32 -9.78
CA ARG A 4 11.31 35.97 -9.91
C ARG A 4 12.73 36.10 -10.42
N ILE A 5 13.63 35.29 -9.87
CA ILE A 5 15.04 35.21 -10.27
C ILE A 5 15.32 33.89 -10.99
N ASP A 6 16.40 33.87 -11.74
CA ASP A 6 16.88 32.62 -12.34
C ASP A 6 17.72 31.83 -11.35
N ALA A 7 17.74 30.50 -11.51
CA ALA A 7 18.49 29.60 -10.65
C ALA A 7 19.49 28.78 -11.48
N ILE A 8 20.71 28.66 -10.98
CA ILE A 8 21.70 27.72 -11.51
C ILE A 8 21.82 26.58 -10.52
N TYR A 9 21.69 25.34 -11.00
CA TYR A 9 21.96 24.18 -10.19
C TYR A 9 23.18 23.42 -10.71
N ALA A 10 24.17 23.24 -9.84
CA ALA A 10 25.41 22.52 -10.16
C ALA A 10 25.66 21.41 -9.14
N ARG A 11 26.18 20.26 -9.60
CA ARG A 11 26.47 19.12 -8.73
C ARG A 11 27.77 18.40 -9.15
N GLN A 12 28.52 17.98 -8.14
CA GLN A 12 29.70 17.15 -8.34
C GLN A 12 29.65 15.88 -7.45
N SER A 13 29.92 14.71 -8.04
CA SER A 13 30.00 13.42 -7.33
C SER A 13 31.41 13.21 -6.79
N VAL A 14 31.54 12.52 -5.64
CA VAL A 14 32.85 12.14 -5.05
C VAL A 14 33.61 11.15 -5.94
N ASP A 15 32.89 10.28 -6.66
CA ASP A 15 33.46 9.10 -7.33
C ASP A 15 34.07 9.34 -8.74
N LYS A 16 34.03 10.57 -9.26
CA LYS A 16 34.54 10.86 -10.60
C LYS A 16 35.61 11.95 -10.58
N LYS A 17 36.89 11.55 -10.71
CA LYS A 17 38.04 12.45 -10.88
C LYS A 17 37.98 13.29 -12.18
N ASP A 18 37.19 12.86 -13.20
CA ASP A 18 37.05 13.51 -14.50
C ASP A 18 35.75 14.34 -14.67
N SER A 19 35.10 14.75 -13.57
CA SER A 19 33.92 15.60 -13.68
C SER A 19 34.33 17.08 -13.71
N ILE A 20 33.75 17.84 -14.66
CA ILE A 20 33.87 19.31 -14.71
C ILE A 20 33.56 19.89 -13.34
N SER A 21 34.39 20.85 -12.90
CA SER A 21 34.27 21.51 -11.59
C SER A 21 32.91 22.22 -11.46
N ILE A 22 32.47 22.47 -10.24
CA ILE A 22 31.22 23.20 -9.98
C ILE A 22 31.33 24.62 -10.57
N GLU A 23 32.49 25.25 -10.42
CA GLU A 23 32.77 26.59 -10.93
C GLU A 23 32.62 26.67 -12.44
N SER A 24 33.20 25.71 -13.18
CA SER A 24 33.04 25.63 -14.62
C SER A 24 31.60 25.37 -15.07
N GLN A 25 30.86 24.52 -14.31
CA GLN A 25 29.44 24.29 -14.60
C GLN A 25 28.64 25.59 -14.46
N ILE A 26 28.88 26.35 -13.40
CA ILE A 26 28.22 27.64 -13.15
C ILE A 26 28.55 28.65 -14.23
N GLU A 27 29.81 28.72 -14.66
CA GLU A 27 30.24 29.63 -15.72
C GLU A 27 29.52 29.36 -17.04
N PHE A 28 29.42 28.10 -17.48
CA PHE A 28 28.63 27.70 -18.63
C PHE A 28 27.15 28.09 -18.50
N CYS A 29 26.55 27.88 -17.33
CA CYS A 29 25.15 28.24 -17.09
C CYS A 29 24.94 29.77 -17.09
N LYS A 30 25.88 30.57 -16.59
CA LYS A 30 25.82 32.04 -16.62
C LYS A 30 25.83 32.58 -18.04
N TYR A 31 26.55 31.93 -18.97
CA TYR A 31 26.53 32.30 -20.35
C TYR A 31 25.13 32.18 -20.99
N GLU A 32 24.39 31.16 -20.64
CA GLU A 32 22.99 30.97 -21.08
C GLU A 32 22.05 32.04 -20.53
N LEU A 33 22.32 32.56 -19.32
CA LEU A 33 21.50 33.59 -18.65
C LEU A 33 21.82 35.02 -19.14
N LYS A 34 22.81 35.20 -20.00
CA LYS A 34 23.20 36.51 -20.57
C LYS A 34 23.42 37.62 -19.52
N GLY A 35 23.92 37.25 -18.35
CA GLY A 35 24.23 38.18 -17.25
C GLY A 35 23.07 38.62 -16.38
N GLY A 36 21.94 37.90 -16.43
CA GLY A 36 20.81 38.10 -15.49
C GLY A 36 21.14 37.79 -14.05
N ASN A 37 20.35 38.35 -13.11
CA ASN A 37 20.49 38.04 -11.68
C ASN A 37 20.06 36.60 -11.41
N CYS A 38 20.96 35.77 -10.85
CA CYS A 38 20.71 34.37 -10.60
C CYS A 38 21.15 33.97 -9.19
N LYS A 39 20.45 32.94 -8.61
CA LYS A 39 20.84 32.27 -7.37
C LYS A 39 21.47 30.94 -7.70
N GLU A 40 22.61 30.66 -7.08
CA GLU A 40 23.36 29.43 -7.27
C GLU A 40 23.03 28.40 -6.17
N TYR A 41 22.76 27.16 -6.58
CA TYR A 41 22.50 26.01 -5.72
C TYR A 41 23.51 24.92 -6.05
N THR A 42 24.39 24.60 -5.09
CA THR A 42 25.52 23.69 -5.35
C THR A 42 25.56 22.54 -4.36
N ASP A 43 25.51 21.31 -4.85
CA ASP A 43 25.65 20.09 -4.08
C ASP A 43 26.97 19.37 -4.41
N LYS A 44 27.92 19.39 -3.48
CA LYS A 44 29.22 18.73 -3.60
C LYS A 44 29.21 17.41 -2.84
N GLY A 45 29.64 16.33 -3.50
CA GLY A 45 29.72 15.02 -2.85
C GLY A 45 28.44 14.17 -2.92
N TYR A 46 27.42 14.56 -3.68
CA TYR A 46 26.16 13.85 -3.79
C TYR A 46 26.04 13.09 -5.11
N SER A 47 25.46 11.87 -5.05
CA SER A 47 25.18 11.04 -6.23
C SER A 47 23.97 11.54 -7.00
N GLY A 48 23.96 11.37 -8.34
CA GLY A 48 22.79 11.63 -9.19
C GLY A 48 21.67 10.59 -9.07
N LYS A 49 21.86 9.54 -8.26
CA LYS A 49 20.86 8.48 -8.06
C LYS A 49 19.79 8.84 -7.00
N ASN A 50 20.04 9.84 -6.18
CA ASN A 50 19.13 10.28 -5.12
C ASN A 50 18.83 11.78 -5.27
N THR A 51 17.59 12.17 -5.08
CA THR A 51 17.12 13.56 -5.03
C THR A 51 17.20 14.18 -3.64
N ASP A 52 17.59 13.40 -2.62
CA ASP A 52 17.77 13.89 -1.24
C ASP A 52 19.11 14.62 -1.08
N ARG A 53 19.18 15.82 -1.67
CA ARG A 53 20.33 16.71 -1.72
C ARG A 53 19.94 18.07 -1.12
N PRO A 54 20.69 18.59 -0.14
CA PRO A 54 20.26 19.78 0.63
C PRO A 54 19.97 21.01 -0.23
N LYS A 55 20.87 21.33 -1.17
CA LYS A 55 20.71 22.51 -2.04
C LYS A 55 19.66 22.30 -3.12
N PHE A 56 19.53 21.08 -3.61
CA PHE A 56 18.43 20.72 -4.50
C PHE A 56 17.08 20.87 -3.81
N GLN A 57 16.95 20.41 -2.56
CA GLN A 57 15.72 20.59 -1.77
C GLN A 57 15.45 22.06 -1.45
N GLU A 58 16.49 22.90 -1.29
CA GLU A 58 16.35 24.36 -1.17
C GLU A 58 15.78 24.96 -2.46
N LEU A 59 16.33 24.59 -3.63
CA LEU A 59 15.82 25.00 -4.94
C LEU A 59 14.34 24.63 -5.09
N VAL A 60 13.95 23.40 -4.79
CA VAL A 60 12.55 22.96 -4.85
C VAL A 60 11.63 23.78 -3.93
N ARG A 61 12.10 24.14 -2.73
CA ARG A 61 11.32 25.02 -1.82
C ARG A 61 11.15 26.41 -2.41
N ASP A 62 12.19 26.98 -3.01
CA ASP A 62 12.14 28.31 -3.62
C ASP A 62 11.26 28.34 -4.87
N ILE A 63 11.25 27.25 -5.66
CA ILE A 63 10.30 27.06 -6.76
C ILE A 63 8.86 27.07 -6.25
N LYS A 64 8.57 26.28 -5.21
CA LYS A 64 7.22 26.19 -4.61
C LYS A 64 6.75 27.51 -4.01
N ARG A 65 7.67 28.38 -3.59
CA ARG A 65 7.39 29.75 -3.14
C ARG A 65 7.18 30.74 -4.29
N GLY A 66 7.39 30.31 -5.53
CA GLY A 66 7.24 31.18 -6.70
C GLY A 66 8.38 32.18 -6.88
N LEU A 67 9.55 31.93 -6.32
CA LEU A 67 10.71 32.84 -6.37
C LEU A 67 11.56 32.62 -7.62
N ILE A 68 11.44 31.48 -8.29
CA ILE A 68 12.27 31.07 -9.44
C ILE A 68 11.48 31.19 -10.73
N ALA A 69 12.09 31.81 -11.76
CA ALA A 69 11.54 31.91 -13.11
C ALA A 69 12.08 30.81 -14.01
N LYS A 70 13.39 30.53 -13.93
CA LYS A 70 14.10 29.60 -14.79
C LYS A 70 15.15 28.83 -13.97
N VAL A 71 15.32 27.54 -14.30
CA VAL A 71 16.41 26.72 -13.76
C VAL A 71 17.33 26.32 -14.91
N VAL A 72 18.62 26.63 -14.77
CA VAL A 72 19.66 26.28 -15.73
C VAL A 72 20.62 25.28 -15.13
N VAL A 73 20.95 24.25 -15.90
CA VAL A 73 21.94 23.24 -15.53
C VAL A 73 22.95 23.02 -16.64
N TYR A 74 24.13 22.59 -16.29
CA TYR A 74 25.15 22.25 -17.27
C TYR A 74 24.76 21.05 -18.14
N LYS A 75 24.27 19.96 -17.51
CA LYS A 75 23.77 18.72 -18.14
C LYS A 75 22.57 18.17 -17.41
N LEU A 76 21.69 17.43 -18.11
CA LEU A 76 20.53 16.76 -17.53
C LEU A 76 20.90 15.80 -16.39
N ASP A 77 22.06 15.12 -16.47
CA ASP A 77 22.54 14.21 -15.43
C ASP A 77 22.88 14.91 -14.09
N ARG A 78 23.01 16.26 -14.09
CA ARG A 78 23.18 17.06 -12.88
C ARG A 78 21.90 17.05 -12.04
N ILE A 79 20.76 17.09 -12.69
CA ILE A 79 19.46 17.02 -12.04
C ILE A 79 19.10 15.59 -11.64
N SER A 80 18.98 14.68 -12.61
CA SER A 80 18.66 13.28 -12.37
C SER A 80 19.31 12.37 -13.41
N ARG A 81 19.56 11.10 -13.00
CA ARG A 81 19.93 10.01 -13.91
C ARG A 81 18.77 9.08 -14.23
N SER A 82 17.66 9.22 -13.51
CA SER A 82 16.42 8.48 -13.73
C SER A 82 15.49 9.32 -14.60
N ILE A 83 14.97 8.73 -15.67
CA ILE A 83 13.95 9.37 -16.52
C ILE A 83 12.71 9.70 -15.69
N LEU A 84 12.34 8.81 -14.77
CA LEU A 84 11.19 8.99 -13.88
C LEU A 84 11.37 10.21 -12.95
N ASP A 85 12.54 10.33 -12.29
CA ASP A 85 12.82 11.47 -11.41
C ASP A 85 12.90 12.78 -12.20
N PHE A 86 13.49 12.73 -13.40
CA PHE A 86 13.54 13.88 -14.30
C PHE A 86 12.14 14.35 -14.69
N ALA A 87 11.26 13.43 -15.11
CA ALA A 87 9.89 13.76 -15.49
C ALA A 87 9.08 14.32 -14.29
N ASN A 88 9.19 13.71 -13.10
CA ASN A 88 8.53 14.22 -11.88
C ASN A 88 8.95 15.67 -11.60
N MET A 89 10.20 15.97 -11.83
CA MET A 89 10.75 17.31 -11.64
C MET A 89 10.25 18.29 -12.66
N MET A 90 10.17 17.87 -13.93
CA MET A 90 9.63 18.69 -15.02
C MET A 90 8.13 18.95 -14.83
N GLU A 91 7.35 17.97 -14.32
CA GLU A 91 5.96 18.18 -13.93
C GLU A 91 5.85 19.28 -12.85
N LEU A 92 6.74 19.23 -11.84
CA LEU A 92 6.79 20.26 -10.81
C LEU A 92 7.15 21.65 -11.40
N PHE A 93 8.15 21.73 -12.28
CA PHE A 93 8.52 23.00 -12.91
C PHE A 93 7.37 23.57 -13.73
N GLN A 94 6.67 22.73 -14.48
CA GLN A 94 5.50 23.13 -15.26
C GLN A 94 4.36 23.64 -14.36
N GLN A 95 4.10 22.95 -13.22
CA GLN A 95 3.06 23.36 -12.25
C GLN A 95 3.31 24.76 -11.68
N TYR A 96 4.59 25.14 -11.49
CA TYR A 96 4.98 26.44 -10.96
C TYR A 96 5.40 27.45 -12.04
N ASN A 97 5.19 27.15 -13.33
CA ASN A 97 5.60 27.95 -14.47
C ASN A 97 7.09 28.34 -14.40
N VAL A 98 7.94 27.36 -14.18
CA VAL A 98 9.41 27.49 -14.19
C VAL A 98 9.95 26.92 -15.48
N GLU A 99 10.75 27.69 -16.23
CA GLU A 99 11.45 27.22 -17.41
C GLU A 99 12.66 26.39 -17.02
N PHE A 100 13.02 25.41 -17.85
CA PHE A 100 14.18 24.57 -17.63
C PHE A 100 15.09 24.56 -18.85
N VAL A 101 16.40 24.76 -18.64
CA VAL A 101 17.42 24.78 -19.68
C VAL A 101 18.60 23.89 -19.29
N SER A 102 19.03 23.03 -20.22
CA SER A 102 20.30 22.31 -20.14
C SER A 102 21.26 22.86 -21.21
N SER A 103 22.39 23.39 -20.76
CA SER A 103 23.31 24.12 -21.63
C SER A 103 23.95 23.23 -22.68
N THR A 104 24.34 22.00 -22.35
CA THR A 104 25.07 21.12 -23.26
C THR A 104 24.19 20.31 -24.20
N GLU A 105 23.02 19.86 -23.76
CA GLU A 105 22.08 19.10 -24.58
C GLU A 105 21.15 20.01 -25.42
N LYS A 106 21.26 21.33 -25.27
CA LYS A 106 20.36 22.31 -25.92
C LYS A 106 18.88 22.02 -25.69
N PHE A 107 18.58 21.47 -24.46
CA PHE A 107 17.25 21.20 -24.04
C PHE A 107 16.68 22.43 -23.32
N ASP A 108 15.70 23.07 -23.93
CA ASP A 108 15.10 24.31 -23.45
C ASP A 108 13.57 24.21 -23.52
N THR A 109 12.90 24.17 -22.40
CA THR A 109 11.43 24.05 -22.30
C THR A 109 10.70 25.32 -22.72
N SER A 110 11.37 26.46 -22.91
CA SER A 110 10.78 27.66 -23.48
C SER A 110 10.49 27.52 -25.00
N THR A 111 11.23 26.61 -25.66
CA THR A 111 11.08 26.36 -27.11
C THR A 111 10.01 25.32 -27.43
N PRO A 112 9.36 25.37 -28.60
CA PRO A 112 8.41 24.33 -29.02
C PRO A 112 9.02 22.92 -29.05
N MET A 113 10.25 22.79 -29.52
CA MET A 113 10.96 21.50 -29.57
C MET A 113 11.28 20.96 -28.19
N GLY A 114 11.73 21.81 -27.24
CA GLY A 114 12.00 21.40 -25.87
C GLY A 114 10.74 20.97 -25.15
N ARG A 115 9.61 21.65 -25.36
CA ARG A 115 8.30 21.22 -24.85
C ARG A 115 7.84 19.87 -25.40
N ALA A 116 8.07 19.63 -26.71
CA ALA A 116 7.75 18.33 -27.30
C ALA A 116 8.60 17.22 -26.71
N MET A 117 9.90 17.41 -26.54
CA MET A 117 10.79 16.45 -25.87
C MET A 117 10.39 16.22 -24.40
N LEU A 118 10.00 17.27 -23.67
CA LEU A 118 9.50 17.15 -22.32
C LEU A 118 8.27 16.24 -22.25
N ASN A 119 7.29 16.43 -23.13
CA ASN A 119 6.09 15.60 -23.20
C ASN A 119 6.44 14.12 -23.46
N ILE A 120 7.41 13.86 -24.34
CA ILE A 120 7.91 12.51 -24.59
C ILE A 120 8.52 11.91 -23.30
N CYS A 121 9.35 12.66 -22.57
CA CYS A 121 9.92 12.19 -21.31
C CYS A 121 8.85 11.86 -20.27
N ILE A 122 7.80 12.68 -20.16
CA ILE A 122 6.66 12.45 -19.26
C ILE A 122 5.93 11.15 -19.61
N VAL A 123 5.67 10.89 -20.90
CA VAL A 123 5.03 9.66 -21.37
C VAL A 123 5.89 8.44 -21.05
N PHE A 124 7.20 8.49 -21.27
CA PHE A 124 8.10 7.38 -20.91
C PHE A 124 8.13 7.13 -19.39
N ALA A 125 8.14 8.18 -18.59
CA ALA A 125 8.09 8.03 -17.12
C ALA A 125 6.78 7.40 -16.64
N GLN A 126 5.66 7.75 -17.27
CA GLN A 126 4.37 7.12 -16.97
C GLN A 126 4.39 5.63 -17.33
N LEU A 127 4.91 5.27 -18.52
CA LEU A 127 5.07 3.88 -18.94
C LEU A 127 5.95 3.08 -17.96
N GLU A 128 7.03 3.68 -17.47
CA GLU A 128 7.90 3.05 -16.47
C GLU A 128 7.16 2.81 -15.16
N ARG A 129 6.38 3.81 -14.65
CA ARG A 129 5.53 3.65 -13.45
C ARG A 129 4.54 2.50 -13.59
N GLU A 130 3.82 2.44 -14.72
CA GLU A 130 2.84 1.39 -15.01
C GLU A 130 3.50 0.01 -15.08
N THR A 131 4.68 -0.06 -15.71
CA THR A 131 5.47 -1.30 -15.80
C THR A 131 5.92 -1.78 -14.42
N ILE A 132 6.42 -0.89 -13.57
CA ILE A 132 6.81 -1.19 -12.19
C ILE A 132 5.58 -1.67 -11.39
N GLN A 133 4.46 -0.97 -11.48
CA GLN A 133 3.23 -1.35 -10.80
C GLN A 133 2.75 -2.74 -11.23
N LYS A 134 2.78 -3.03 -12.54
CA LYS A 134 2.43 -4.35 -13.08
C LYS A 134 3.35 -5.43 -12.51
N ARG A 135 4.67 -5.23 -12.52
CA ARG A 135 5.65 -6.18 -11.96
C ARG A 135 5.42 -6.44 -10.47
N VAL A 136 5.14 -5.39 -9.68
CA VAL A 136 4.83 -5.52 -8.24
C VAL A 136 3.55 -6.32 -8.04
N THR A 137 2.52 -6.05 -8.84
CA THR A 137 1.24 -6.78 -8.81
C THR A 137 1.43 -8.24 -9.19
N ASP A 138 2.16 -8.52 -10.28
CA ASP A 138 2.45 -9.90 -10.73
C ASP A 138 3.23 -10.68 -9.66
N ALA A 139 4.24 -10.06 -9.04
CA ALA A 139 5.01 -10.66 -7.95
C ALA A 139 4.13 -10.93 -6.71
N TYR A 140 3.19 -10.02 -6.39
CA TYR A 140 2.25 -10.21 -5.30
C TYR A 140 1.38 -11.45 -5.55
N TYR A 141 0.72 -11.54 -6.70
CA TYR A 141 -0.17 -12.68 -7.01
C TYR A 141 0.60 -14.00 -7.13
N SER A 142 1.76 -14.00 -7.77
CA SER A 142 2.63 -15.18 -7.83
C SER A 142 3.00 -15.72 -6.45
N ARG A 143 3.33 -14.84 -5.50
CA ARG A 143 3.64 -15.24 -4.13
C ARG A 143 2.39 -15.67 -3.35
N SER A 144 1.30 -14.93 -3.46
CA SER A 144 0.05 -15.27 -2.75
C SER A 144 -0.48 -16.65 -3.15
N GLN A 145 -0.44 -17.00 -4.44
CA GLN A 145 -0.84 -18.32 -4.93
C GLN A 145 0.03 -19.47 -4.41
N ARG A 146 1.28 -19.21 -4.06
CA ARG A 146 2.20 -20.20 -3.45
C ARG A 146 2.10 -20.27 -1.93
N GLY A 147 1.11 -19.66 -1.30
CA GLY A 147 0.92 -19.71 0.15
C GLY A 147 1.84 -18.80 0.96
N PHE A 148 2.48 -17.81 0.34
CA PHE A 148 3.28 -16.83 1.09
C PHE A 148 2.37 -15.92 1.91
N LYS A 149 2.78 -15.61 3.15
CA LYS A 149 2.12 -14.58 3.95
C LYS A 149 2.41 -13.20 3.35
N MET A 150 1.37 -12.58 2.78
CA MET A 150 1.48 -11.27 2.13
C MET A 150 1.29 -10.14 3.15
N GLY A 151 2.41 -9.61 3.66
CA GLY A 151 2.41 -8.42 4.51
C GLY A 151 1.53 -8.45 5.77
N GLY A 152 1.42 -7.32 6.43
CA GLY A 152 0.54 -7.12 7.59
C GLY A 152 1.05 -7.73 8.91
N LYS A 153 0.41 -7.34 10.03
CA LYS A 153 0.65 -7.93 11.35
C LYS A 153 0.16 -9.38 11.39
N ALA A 154 0.73 -10.18 12.29
CA ALA A 154 0.17 -11.50 12.57
C ALA A 154 -1.25 -11.34 13.11
N PRO A 155 -2.23 -12.19 12.69
CA PRO A 155 -3.52 -12.28 13.38
C PRO A 155 -3.31 -12.68 14.83
N TYR A 156 -4.20 -12.23 15.72
CA TYR A 156 -4.21 -12.70 17.12
C TYR A 156 -4.33 -14.22 17.15
N GLY A 157 -3.60 -14.88 18.01
CA GLY A 157 -3.44 -16.35 18.03
C GLY A 157 -2.19 -16.84 17.32
N PHE A 158 -1.45 -15.94 16.64
CA PHE A 158 -0.23 -16.27 15.93
C PHE A 158 0.86 -15.22 16.14
N HIS A 159 2.11 -15.65 16.04
CA HIS A 159 3.27 -14.80 15.82
C HIS A 159 3.95 -15.15 14.48
N THR A 160 4.93 -14.38 14.06
CA THR A 160 5.63 -14.62 12.79
C THR A 160 7.05 -15.08 13.03
N GLU A 161 7.45 -16.14 12.32
CA GLU A 161 8.84 -16.62 12.28
C GLU A 161 9.40 -16.52 10.86
N PRO A 162 10.71 -16.26 10.73
CA PRO A 162 11.36 -16.27 9.43
C PRO A 162 11.42 -17.70 8.88
N ILE A 163 11.15 -17.84 7.58
CA ILE A 163 11.25 -19.10 6.84
C ILE A 163 11.80 -18.84 5.44
N LYS A 164 12.43 -19.82 4.84
CA LYS A 164 12.80 -19.81 3.43
C LYS A 164 11.85 -20.71 2.65
N MET A 165 11.06 -20.12 1.75
CA MET A 165 10.14 -20.82 0.85
C MET A 165 10.59 -20.58 -0.59
N ASP A 166 10.75 -21.63 -1.38
CA ASP A 166 11.19 -21.56 -2.79
C ASP A 166 12.44 -20.67 -2.99
N GLY A 167 13.40 -20.74 -2.06
CA GLY A 167 14.59 -19.92 -2.10
C GLY A 167 14.42 -18.45 -1.65
N ILE A 168 13.19 -18.01 -1.34
CA ILE A 168 12.87 -16.64 -0.93
C ILE A 168 12.72 -16.57 0.59
N ASN A 169 13.39 -15.61 1.21
CA ASN A 169 13.22 -15.32 2.63
C ASN A 169 11.86 -14.67 2.87
N THR A 170 11.04 -15.26 3.73
CA THR A 170 9.70 -14.80 4.08
C THR A 170 9.40 -15.06 5.56
N LYS A 171 8.15 -14.87 5.97
CA LYS A 171 7.66 -15.16 7.31
C LYS A 171 6.49 -16.12 7.24
N LYS A 172 6.44 -17.12 8.13
CA LYS A 172 5.26 -17.94 8.36
C LYS A 172 4.57 -17.54 9.66
N LEU A 173 3.31 -17.87 9.79
CA LEU A 173 2.58 -17.81 11.06
C LEU A 173 2.94 -19.05 11.89
N VAL A 174 3.10 -18.86 13.18
CA VAL A 174 3.26 -19.92 14.17
C VAL A 174 2.27 -19.68 15.27
N VAL A 175 1.61 -20.75 15.74
CA VAL A 175 0.56 -20.66 16.78
C VAL A 175 1.16 -20.16 18.09
N ASN A 176 0.55 -19.15 18.68
CA ASN A 176 0.78 -18.73 20.06
C ASN A 176 -0.21 -19.48 20.96
N PRO A 177 0.23 -20.41 21.82
CA PRO A 177 -0.68 -21.28 22.58
C PRO A 177 -1.65 -20.53 23.49
N GLU A 178 -1.19 -19.45 24.15
CA GLU A 178 -2.03 -18.65 25.06
C GLU A 178 -3.14 -17.92 24.30
N GLU A 179 -2.77 -17.24 23.21
CA GLU A 179 -3.73 -16.54 22.38
C GLU A 179 -4.65 -17.50 21.62
N ALA A 180 -4.13 -18.67 21.20
CA ALA A 180 -4.91 -19.70 20.52
C ALA A 180 -6.01 -20.31 21.42
N ALA A 181 -5.77 -20.43 22.72
CA ALA A 181 -6.81 -20.84 23.68
C ALA A 181 -7.98 -19.85 23.68
N ASN A 182 -7.70 -18.55 23.67
CA ASN A 182 -8.72 -17.51 23.60
C ASN A 182 -9.49 -17.55 22.28
N ILE A 183 -8.80 -17.83 21.16
CA ILE A 183 -9.43 -18.01 19.83
C ILE A 183 -10.38 -19.21 19.86
N ARG A 184 -9.97 -20.37 20.38
CA ARG A 184 -10.83 -21.57 20.49
C ARG A 184 -12.08 -21.24 21.28
N LEU A 185 -11.93 -20.68 22.48
CA LEU A 185 -13.05 -20.29 23.33
C LEU A 185 -14.01 -19.34 22.62
N MET A 186 -13.49 -18.33 21.91
CA MET A 186 -14.29 -17.38 21.13
C MET A 186 -15.15 -18.09 20.08
N PHE A 187 -14.59 -19.02 19.32
CA PHE A 187 -15.31 -19.76 18.30
C PHE A 187 -16.31 -20.75 18.89
N GLU A 188 -15.96 -21.46 19.97
CA GLU A 188 -16.86 -22.35 20.70
C GLU A 188 -18.06 -21.59 21.27
N MET A 189 -17.84 -20.43 21.90
CA MET A 189 -18.92 -19.56 22.35
C MET A 189 -19.83 -19.12 21.21
N TYR A 190 -19.25 -18.71 20.07
CA TYR A 190 -20.05 -18.23 18.95
C TYR A 190 -20.78 -19.36 18.23
N ALA A 191 -20.29 -20.57 18.25
CA ALA A 191 -20.95 -21.75 17.71
C ALA A 191 -22.29 -22.05 18.42
N GLN A 192 -22.43 -21.66 19.69
CA GLN A 192 -23.69 -21.80 20.42
C GLN A 192 -24.80 -20.97 19.76
N PRO A 193 -26.02 -21.52 19.56
CA PRO A 193 -27.10 -20.83 18.83
C PRO A 193 -27.48 -19.46 19.42
N THR A 194 -27.51 -19.34 20.75
CA THR A 194 -27.99 -18.16 21.47
C THR A 194 -26.94 -17.07 21.69
N THR A 195 -25.66 -17.38 21.57
CA THR A 195 -24.57 -16.43 21.86
C THR A 195 -24.45 -15.37 20.76
N SER A 196 -24.50 -14.10 21.17
CA SER A 196 -24.31 -12.94 20.31
C SER A 196 -22.87 -12.42 20.35
N TYR A 197 -22.52 -11.51 19.43
CA TYR A 197 -21.24 -10.78 19.52
C TYR A 197 -21.09 -9.99 20.81
N GLY A 198 -22.21 -9.44 21.35
CA GLY A 198 -22.21 -8.67 22.57
C GLY A 198 -21.81 -9.49 23.78
N ASP A 199 -22.29 -10.74 23.86
CA ASP A 199 -21.99 -11.64 24.97
C ASP A 199 -20.51 -12.02 24.98
N ILE A 200 -19.94 -12.31 23.79
CA ILE A 200 -18.52 -12.63 23.67
C ILE A 200 -17.64 -11.43 24.03
N THR A 201 -17.93 -10.24 23.47
CA THR A 201 -17.12 -9.06 23.79
C THR A 201 -17.19 -8.67 25.25
N ARG A 202 -18.34 -8.85 25.92
CA ARG A 202 -18.51 -8.61 27.34
C ARG A 202 -17.71 -9.62 28.16
N TYR A 203 -17.81 -10.92 27.84
CA TYR A 203 -17.05 -11.96 28.52
C TYR A 203 -15.54 -11.68 28.50
N PHE A 204 -14.96 -11.41 27.35
CA PHE A 204 -13.52 -11.13 27.26
C PHE A 204 -13.11 -9.83 27.96
N ALA A 205 -13.97 -8.81 27.98
CA ALA A 205 -13.75 -7.58 28.76
C ALA A 205 -13.78 -7.83 30.28
N GLU A 206 -14.74 -8.63 30.78
CA GLU A 206 -14.85 -9.01 32.18
C GLU A 206 -13.66 -9.86 32.64
N GLN A 207 -13.10 -10.71 31.75
CA GLN A 207 -11.90 -11.48 32.04
C GLN A 207 -10.60 -10.66 31.91
N GLY A 208 -10.67 -9.38 31.48
CA GLY A 208 -9.50 -8.52 31.27
C GLY A 208 -8.60 -8.95 30.11
N ILE A 209 -9.09 -9.78 29.18
CA ILE A 209 -8.31 -10.30 28.05
C ILE A 209 -8.27 -9.29 26.93
N LEU A 210 -7.05 -8.87 26.57
CA LEU A 210 -6.81 -7.89 25.53
C LEU A 210 -6.36 -8.55 24.21
N PHE A 211 -6.90 -8.09 23.11
CA PHE A 211 -6.54 -8.50 21.75
C PHE A 211 -5.58 -7.48 21.15
N HIS A 212 -4.31 -7.85 21.01
CA HIS A 212 -3.22 -6.91 20.62
C HIS A 212 -3.19 -5.64 21.50
N GLY A 213 -3.40 -5.79 22.81
CA GLY A 213 -3.36 -4.69 23.78
C GLY A 213 -4.62 -3.80 23.78
N LYS A 214 -5.73 -4.25 23.18
CA LYS A 214 -7.01 -3.52 23.13
C LYS A 214 -8.18 -4.45 23.46
N GLU A 215 -9.26 -3.87 23.97
CA GLU A 215 -10.50 -4.61 24.15
C GLU A 215 -11.05 -5.15 22.82
N LEU A 216 -11.66 -6.32 22.87
CA LEU A 216 -12.31 -6.95 21.73
C LEU A 216 -13.61 -6.21 21.39
N ILE A 217 -13.67 -5.60 20.21
CA ILE A 217 -14.87 -4.94 19.70
C ILE A 217 -15.59 -5.81 18.67
N ARG A 218 -16.91 -5.63 18.53
CA ARG A 218 -17.77 -6.41 17.62
C ARG A 218 -17.27 -6.48 16.17
N PRO A 219 -16.79 -5.39 15.53
CA PRO A 219 -16.25 -5.46 14.17
C PRO A 219 -15.00 -6.36 14.05
N THR A 220 -14.09 -6.28 15.04
CA THR A 220 -12.89 -7.12 15.09
C THR A 220 -13.26 -8.59 15.28
N LEU A 221 -14.17 -8.90 16.23
CA LEU A 221 -14.70 -10.23 16.41
C LEU A 221 -15.30 -10.79 15.11
N ALA A 222 -16.15 -10.02 14.44
CA ALA A 222 -16.76 -10.44 13.19
C ALA A 222 -15.73 -10.71 12.06
N GLN A 223 -14.65 -9.95 12.04
CA GLN A 223 -13.54 -10.17 11.11
C GLN A 223 -12.78 -11.45 11.45
N MET A 224 -12.49 -11.70 12.72
CA MET A 224 -11.79 -12.90 13.19
C MET A 224 -12.60 -14.16 12.87
N LEU A 225 -13.89 -14.17 13.17
CA LEU A 225 -14.80 -15.30 12.88
C LEU A 225 -14.94 -15.63 11.38
N ARG A 226 -14.64 -14.68 10.50
CA ARG A 226 -14.65 -14.88 9.03
C ARG A 226 -13.35 -15.40 8.49
N ASN A 227 -12.26 -15.25 9.22
CA ASN A 227 -10.92 -15.50 8.70
C ASN A 227 -10.57 -17.00 8.69
N PRO A 228 -10.31 -17.61 7.54
CA PRO A 228 -9.94 -19.02 7.45
C PRO A 228 -8.50 -19.33 7.91
N VAL A 229 -7.76 -18.33 8.39
CA VAL A 229 -6.41 -18.53 8.94
C VAL A 229 -6.42 -19.43 10.17
N TYR A 230 -7.53 -19.49 10.88
CA TYR A 230 -7.66 -20.23 12.13
C TYR A 230 -8.07 -21.70 11.98
N VAL A 231 -8.67 -22.05 10.84
CA VAL A 231 -9.25 -23.38 10.63
C VAL A 231 -8.20 -24.38 10.15
N GLN A 232 -8.28 -25.61 10.63
CA GLN A 232 -7.62 -26.76 10.02
C GLN A 232 -8.43 -27.15 8.78
N ALA A 233 -7.93 -26.70 7.63
CA ALA A 233 -8.69 -26.77 6.37
C ALA A 233 -8.68 -28.19 5.81
N ASP A 234 -9.84 -28.78 5.81
CA ASP A 234 -10.17 -30.09 5.22
C ASP A 234 -11.06 -29.96 3.98
N LEU A 235 -11.54 -31.08 3.48
CA LEU A 235 -12.41 -31.12 2.32
C LEU A 235 -13.72 -30.34 2.52
N ASP A 236 -14.25 -30.27 3.73
CA ASP A 236 -15.49 -29.52 4.02
C ASP A 236 -15.26 -28.00 3.86
N VAL A 237 -14.10 -27.50 4.26
CA VAL A 237 -13.69 -26.11 4.03
C VAL A 237 -13.51 -25.84 2.54
N TYR A 238 -12.87 -26.76 1.80
CA TYR A 238 -12.73 -26.66 0.35
C TYR A 238 -14.10 -26.54 -0.34
N GLU A 239 -15.02 -27.48 -0.08
CA GLU A 239 -16.37 -27.47 -0.69
C GLU A 239 -17.19 -26.25 -0.27
N PHE A 240 -17.04 -25.77 0.96
CA PHE A 240 -17.67 -24.53 1.40
C PHE A 240 -17.24 -23.35 0.53
N PHE A 241 -15.94 -23.11 0.35
CA PHE A 241 -15.46 -21.97 -0.45
C PHE A 241 -15.80 -22.14 -1.93
N LYS A 242 -15.74 -23.35 -2.46
CA LYS A 242 -16.14 -23.69 -3.82
C LYS A 242 -17.61 -23.36 -4.07
N SER A 243 -18.49 -23.73 -3.15
CA SER A 243 -19.94 -23.44 -3.24
C SER A 243 -20.26 -21.94 -3.19
N GLN A 244 -19.37 -21.14 -2.60
CA GLN A 244 -19.49 -19.67 -2.56
C GLN A 244 -18.84 -18.99 -3.77
N GLY A 245 -18.27 -19.75 -4.70
CA GLY A 245 -17.65 -19.24 -5.92
C GLY A 245 -16.26 -18.64 -5.75
N ALA A 246 -15.57 -18.89 -4.63
CA ALA A 246 -14.19 -18.47 -4.42
C ALA A 246 -13.25 -19.20 -5.39
N VAL A 247 -12.17 -18.53 -5.79
CA VAL A 247 -11.10 -19.15 -6.58
C VAL A 247 -10.23 -19.99 -5.65
N LEU A 248 -10.18 -21.30 -5.89
CA LEU A 248 -9.36 -22.24 -5.12
C LEU A 248 -8.06 -22.49 -5.87
N VAL A 249 -6.93 -22.25 -5.22
CA VAL A 249 -5.59 -22.38 -5.86
C VAL A 249 -5.05 -23.80 -5.72
N ASN A 250 -5.30 -24.44 -4.60
CA ASN A 250 -4.85 -25.79 -4.31
C ASN A 250 -5.91 -26.83 -4.69
N ASP A 251 -5.49 -28.03 -5.00
CA ASP A 251 -6.41 -29.13 -5.28
C ASP A 251 -7.10 -29.63 -4.01
N ALA A 252 -8.27 -30.28 -4.17
CA ALA A 252 -9.03 -30.82 -3.05
C ALA A 252 -8.24 -31.83 -2.20
N ALA A 253 -7.33 -32.59 -2.83
CA ALA A 253 -6.47 -33.58 -2.17
C ALA A 253 -5.45 -32.95 -1.20
N ASP A 254 -5.11 -31.67 -1.37
CA ASP A 254 -4.18 -30.95 -0.49
C ASP A 254 -4.82 -30.56 0.85
N PHE A 255 -6.15 -30.55 0.92
CA PHE A 255 -6.91 -30.16 2.11
C PHE A 255 -6.99 -31.33 3.12
N THR A 256 -5.90 -31.57 3.82
CA THR A 256 -5.71 -32.68 4.74
C THR A 256 -6.21 -32.44 6.18
N GLY A 257 -6.75 -31.27 6.48
CA GLY A 257 -7.18 -30.92 7.84
C GLY A 257 -6.05 -30.51 8.79
N MET A 258 -4.87 -30.14 8.27
CA MET A 258 -3.74 -29.71 9.09
C MET A 258 -3.47 -28.18 8.97
N ASN A 259 -3.43 -27.71 7.75
CA ASN A 259 -3.03 -26.35 7.44
C ASN A 259 -4.19 -25.36 7.53
N GLY A 260 -3.88 -24.13 7.94
CA GLY A 260 -4.78 -22.99 7.79
C GLY A 260 -4.84 -22.49 6.35
N CYS A 261 -5.71 -21.50 6.10
CA CYS A 261 -5.81 -20.90 4.77
C CYS A 261 -5.58 -19.40 4.82
N TYR A 262 -5.04 -18.86 3.72
CA TYR A 262 -5.08 -17.44 3.43
C TYR A 262 -6.20 -17.13 2.45
N LEU A 263 -6.83 -16.00 2.65
CA LEU A 263 -7.87 -15.49 1.78
C LEU A 263 -7.40 -14.14 1.21
N TYR A 264 -7.12 -14.12 -0.09
CA TYR A 264 -6.64 -12.95 -0.80
C TYR A 264 -7.69 -12.43 -1.77
N GLN A 265 -7.62 -11.16 -2.11
CA GLN A 265 -8.48 -10.59 -3.14
C GLN A 265 -8.07 -11.11 -4.51
N GLY A 266 -9.02 -11.41 -5.37
CA GLY A 266 -8.79 -11.80 -6.78
C GLY A 266 -8.11 -10.67 -7.57
N ARG A 267 -7.38 -11.03 -8.61
CA ARG A 267 -6.50 -10.11 -9.36
C ARG A 267 -7.27 -8.95 -10.02
N ASP A 268 -8.41 -9.27 -10.64
CA ASP A 268 -9.16 -8.32 -11.45
C ASP A 268 -10.31 -7.65 -10.70
N VAL A 269 -10.32 -7.80 -9.38
CA VAL A 269 -11.38 -7.29 -8.51
C VAL A 269 -11.03 -5.91 -7.99
N LYS A 270 -11.91 -4.94 -8.21
CA LYS A 270 -11.77 -3.60 -7.63
C LYS A 270 -11.94 -3.67 -6.10
N PRO A 271 -11.11 -2.97 -5.32
CA PRO A 271 -11.26 -2.89 -3.87
C PRO A 271 -12.68 -2.41 -3.51
N SER A 272 -13.41 -3.23 -2.75
CA SER A 272 -14.76 -2.91 -2.26
C SER A 272 -14.82 -3.07 -0.75
N LYS A 273 -15.67 -2.27 -0.09
CA LYS A 273 -15.97 -2.43 1.35
C LYS A 273 -16.69 -3.75 1.66
N LYS A 274 -17.37 -4.34 0.67
CA LYS A 274 -18.00 -5.66 0.74
C LYS A 274 -17.28 -6.57 -0.25
N ASN A 275 -16.35 -7.36 0.25
CA ASN A 275 -15.71 -8.40 -0.56
C ASN A 275 -16.59 -9.65 -0.51
N ASP A 276 -17.28 -9.95 -1.61
CA ASP A 276 -17.97 -11.22 -1.78
C ASP A 276 -16.92 -12.33 -1.90
N LEU A 277 -17.23 -13.54 -1.43
CA LEU A 277 -16.29 -14.67 -1.49
C LEU A 277 -15.92 -15.04 -2.94
N LYS A 278 -16.81 -14.84 -3.90
CA LYS A 278 -16.55 -15.03 -5.33
C LYS A 278 -15.42 -14.16 -5.88
N ASP A 279 -15.13 -13.04 -5.23
CA ASP A 279 -14.08 -12.10 -5.60
C ASP A 279 -12.75 -12.39 -4.87
N GLN A 280 -12.69 -13.50 -4.13
CA GLN A 280 -11.55 -13.87 -3.31
C GLN A 280 -10.91 -15.18 -3.78
N MET A 281 -9.63 -15.31 -3.45
CA MET A 281 -8.80 -16.48 -3.74
C MET A 281 -8.39 -17.12 -2.42
N LEU A 282 -8.73 -18.40 -2.26
CA LEU A 282 -8.34 -19.23 -1.12
C LEU A 282 -7.07 -20.01 -1.46
N VAL A 283 -6.11 -19.97 -0.55
CA VAL A 283 -4.81 -20.65 -0.69
C VAL A 283 -4.44 -21.32 0.62
N LEU A 284 -4.01 -22.58 0.57
CA LEU A 284 -3.45 -23.25 1.73
C LEU A 284 -2.19 -22.54 2.22
N ALA A 285 -2.12 -22.36 3.52
CA ALA A 285 -1.01 -21.68 4.17
C ALA A 285 -0.01 -22.69 4.77
N PRO A 286 1.28 -22.32 4.95
CA PRO A 286 2.27 -23.21 5.55
C PRO A 286 2.18 -23.32 7.07
N HIS A 287 1.20 -22.68 7.72
CA HIS A 287 0.96 -22.74 9.16
C HIS A 287 -0.16 -23.71 9.49
N GLU A 288 -0.12 -24.25 10.70
CA GLU A 288 -1.18 -25.12 11.23
C GLU A 288 -2.42 -24.31 11.63
N GLY A 289 -3.60 -24.85 11.35
CA GLY A 289 -4.86 -24.31 11.87
C GLY A 289 -4.98 -24.54 13.40
N ILE A 290 -5.77 -23.69 14.08
CA ILE A 290 -5.93 -23.76 15.54
C ILE A 290 -6.97 -24.81 15.95
N PHE A 291 -8.03 -25.01 15.16
CA PHE A 291 -9.14 -25.91 15.49
C PHE A 291 -9.78 -26.51 14.22
N PRO A 292 -10.56 -27.61 14.36
CA PRO A 292 -11.14 -28.33 13.23
C PRO A 292 -12.23 -27.56 12.51
N SER A 293 -12.56 -28.01 11.30
CA SER A 293 -13.44 -27.32 10.36
C SER A 293 -14.89 -27.18 10.81
N ASP A 294 -15.43 -28.15 11.55
CA ASP A 294 -16.82 -28.22 12.00
C ASP A 294 -17.24 -26.97 12.81
N ILE A 295 -16.43 -26.57 13.77
CA ILE A 295 -16.64 -25.36 14.58
C ILE A 295 -16.61 -24.11 13.69
N TRP A 296 -15.59 -23.98 12.83
CA TRP A 296 -15.45 -22.84 11.95
C TRP A 296 -16.62 -22.71 10.98
N LEU A 297 -17.03 -23.81 10.36
CA LEU A 297 -18.14 -23.86 9.42
C LEU A 297 -19.48 -23.53 10.10
N THR A 298 -19.70 -24.01 11.34
CA THR A 298 -20.86 -23.66 12.14
C THR A 298 -20.93 -22.16 12.38
N CYS A 299 -19.83 -21.56 12.82
CA CYS A 299 -19.71 -20.10 13.00
C CYS A 299 -19.94 -19.36 11.67
N ARG A 300 -19.38 -19.85 10.59
CA ARG A 300 -19.48 -19.22 9.27
C ARG A 300 -20.91 -19.23 8.73
N LYS A 301 -21.61 -20.39 8.84
CA LYS A 301 -23.02 -20.53 8.46
C LYS A 301 -23.92 -19.60 9.30
N LYS A 302 -23.69 -19.52 10.62
CA LYS A 302 -24.39 -18.59 11.51
C LYS A 302 -24.19 -17.13 11.11
N LEU A 303 -22.94 -16.73 10.76
CA LEU A 303 -22.64 -15.39 10.26
C LEU A 303 -23.39 -15.06 8.97
N MET A 304 -23.45 -15.99 8.04
CA MET A 304 -24.14 -15.79 6.75
C MET A 304 -25.65 -15.66 6.94
N ASN A 305 -26.24 -16.44 7.83
CA ASN A 305 -27.66 -16.36 8.16
C ASN A 305 -28.01 -15.03 8.85
N ASN A 306 -27.17 -14.56 9.78
CA ASN A 306 -27.35 -13.27 10.44
C ASN A 306 -27.23 -12.08 9.48
N MET A 307 -26.42 -12.19 8.41
CA MET A 307 -26.35 -11.18 7.37
C MET A 307 -27.60 -11.11 6.47
N LYS A 308 -28.36 -12.21 6.36
CA LYS A 308 -29.62 -12.27 5.59
C LYS A 308 -30.80 -11.64 6.35
N ILE A 309 -30.70 -11.50 7.67
CA ILE A 309 -31.69 -10.77 8.46
C ILE A 309 -31.55 -9.28 8.08
N GLN A 310 -32.43 -8.84 7.17
CA GLN A 310 -32.49 -7.43 6.80
C GLN A 310 -32.77 -6.64 8.09
N SER A 311 -31.95 -5.63 8.37
CA SER A 311 -32.31 -4.61 9.36
C SER A 311 -33.73 -4.16 9.06
N ALA A 312 -34.61 -4.14 10.06
CA ALA A 312 -36.00 -3.70 9.93
C ALA A 312 -36.01 -2.44 9.08
N ARG A 313 -36.81 -2.45 8.00
CA ARG A 313 -36.96 -1.29 7.12
C ARG A 313 -37.27 -0.09 8.01
N LYS A 314 -36.56 1.01 7.85
CA LYS A 314 -36.89 2.27 8.52
C LYS A 314 -38.38 2.51 8.28
N ALA A 315 -39.13 2.70 9.37
CA ALA A 315 -40.54 3.01 9.27
C ALA A 315 -40.71 4.23 8.37
N THR A 316 -41.36 4.04 7.22
CA THR A 316 -41.56 5.10 6.22
C THR A 316 -42.79 5.95 6.53
N HIS A 317 -43.64 5.51 7.47
CA HIS A 317 -44.94 6.10 7.75
C HIS A 317 -45.09 6.66 9.17
N THR A 318 -44.02 6.92 9.91
CA THR A 318 -44.12 7.61 11.19
C THR A 318 -43.65 9.04 11.04
N TRP A 319 -44.36 9.99 11.72
CA TRP A 319 -43.97 11.41 11.77
C TRP A 319 -42.57 11.67 12.33
N LEU A 320 -41.94 10.67 12.98
CA LEU A 320 -40.56 10.66 13.49
C LEU A 320 -39.55 10.17 12.45
N ALA A 321 -39.96 9.66 11.28
CA ALA A 321 -39.05 9.17 10.28
C ALA A 321 -38.19 10.32 9.74
N GLY A 322 -36.86 10.20 9.93
CA GLY A 322 -35.89 11.20 9.49
C GLY A 322 -35.57 12.31 10.51
N LYS A 323 -36.20 12.38 11.65
CA LYS A 323 -35.86 13.33 12.72
C LYS A 323 -34.78 12.77 13.63
N LYS A 324 -33.68 13.52 13.83
CA LYS A 324 -32.70 13.23 14.88
C LYS A 324 -33.35 13.58 16.21
N ILE A 325 -33.62 12.56 17.03
CA ILE A 325 -34.00 12.78 18.42
C ILE A 325 -32.70 13.13 19.18
N GLY A 326 -32.62 14.37 19.68
CA GLY A 326 -31.51 14.80 20.53
C GLY A 326 -31.43 13.93 21.78
N ARG A 327 -30.23 13.63 22.26
CA ARG A 327 -30.02 13.01 23.58
C ARG A 327 -30.58 13.97 24.63
N ALA A 328 -31.64 13.57 25.31
CA ALA A 328 -32.02 14.22 26.56
C ALA A 328 -30.88 13.97 27.56
N HIS A 329 -30.25 15.04 28.04
CA HIS A 329 -29.40 14.96 29.22
C HIS A 329 -30.33 14.76 30.43
N VAL A 330 -30.22 13.58 31.05
CA VAL A 330 -30.66 13.33 32.43
C VAL A 330 -29.43 13.42 33.29
#